data_4cd78a5b6325d963845450079384dfd4
#
_entry.id   4cd78a5b6325d963845450079384dfd4
#
_cell.length_a   1.000
_cell.length_b   1.000
_cell.length_c   1.000
_cell.angle_alpha   90.00
_cell.angle_beta   90.00
_cell.angle_gamma   90.00
#
_symmetry.space_group_name_H-M   'P 1'
#
loop_
_entity.id
_entity.type
_entity.pdbx_description
1 polymer ?
#
loop_
_entity_poly.entity_id
_entity_poly.type
_entity_poly.pdbx_seq_one_letter_code
_entity_poly.pdbx_strand_id
1 'polypeptide(L)'
;MNFSKSICWSSLGLSLLVTSVGCFKPTDSRTTKPTVQTRKTIGKTTQNVLELKAARQAGGVPASMAITSSGIGVTADAYRTSVGTIAVLAVEQKMQMHRAQFGQLPENYERFMDDIISPGKPDGLQLPMLPYYQEYAYDPTGYKLIVIEFPDKKKP
;
A
#
# COMPACT_ATOMS: atom_id res chain seq x y z
N MET A 1 23.10 -78.46 -45.08
CA MET A 1 22.79 -79.47 -44.02
C MET A 1 22.10 -78.69 -42.91
N ASN A 2 20.84 -78.75 -42.99
CA ASN A 2 19.97 -79.53 -42.14
C ASN A 2 19.76 -78.95 -40.75
N PHE A 3 18.57 -78.62 -40.59
CA PHE A 3 17.54 -78.98 -39.60
C PHE A 3 17.53 -78.01 -38.38
N SER A 4 16.51 -77.61 -37.76
CA SER A 4 15.08 -77.96 -37.81
C SER A 4 14.40 -77.11 -36.67
N LYS A 5 13.26 -76.56 -37.00
CA LYS A 5 12.05 -76.44 -36.17
C LYS A 5 12.16 -76.47 -34.64
N SER A 6 11.59 -75.57 -33.96
CA SER A 6 10.37 -75.86 -33.21
C SER A 6 9.71 -74.58 -32.63
N ILE A 7 8.46 -74.57 -32.91
CA ILE A 7 7.39 -73.75 -32.44
C ILE A 7 7.08 -74.11 -30.98
N CYS A 8 6.87 -73.07 -30.11
CA CYS A 8 5.98 -73.20 -28.97
C CYS A 8 5.54 -71.76 -28.56
N TRP A 9 4.51 -71.53 -28.88
CA TRP A 9 3.18 -71.09 -28.48
C TRP A 9 2.96 -71.18 -26.94
N SER A 10 2.74 -70.05 -26.29
CA SER A 10 1.84 -69.96 -25.14
C SER A 10 1.81 -68.50 -24.67
N SER A 11 0.69 -67.94 -24.90
CA SER A 11 -0.35 -67.43 -24.02
C SER A 11 0.01 -66.18 -23.29
N LEU A 12 -0.64 -65.15 -23.76
CA LEU A 12 -1.68 -64.42 -23.05
C LEU A 12 -1.31 -64.01 -21.60
N GLY A 13 -1.03 -62.76 -21.45
CA GLY A 13 -0.98 -62.05 -20.20
C GLY A 13 -1.21 -60.59 -20.45
N LEU A 14 -2.40 -60.22 -20.92
CA LEU A 14 -2.86 -58.85 -21.04
C LEU A 14 -3.15 -58.32 -19.62
N SER A 15 -2.10 -57.79 -19.00
CA SER A 15 -2.23 -57.11 -17.70
C SER A 15 -2.60 -55.65 -17.97
N LEU A 16 -3.89 -55.37 -17.93
CA LEU A 16 -4.43 -54.03 -17.89
C LEU A 16 -4.01 -53.38 -16.57
N LEU A 17 -2.90 -52.61 -16.58
CA LEU A 17 -2.60 -51.65 -15.53
C LEU A 17 -3.52 -50.47 -15.72
N VAL A 18 -4.66 -50.49 -15.04
CA VAL A 18 -5.52 -49.35 -14.84
C VAL A 18 -4.79 -48.41 -13.90
N THR A 19 -4.04 -47.47 -14.46
CA THR A 19 -3.55 -46.31 -13.71
C THR A 19 -4.76 -45.42 -13.39
N SER A 20 -5.27 -45.56 -12.18
CA SER A 20 -6.21 -44.61 -11.60
C SER A 20 -5.52 -43.26 -11.51
N VAL A 21 -5.79 -42.40 -12.48
CA VAL A 21 -5.50 -41.00 -12.41
C VAL A 21 -6.39 -40.45 -11.28
N GLY A 22 -5.82 -40.44 -10.08
CA GLY A 22 -6.41 -39.72 -8.96
C GLY A 22 -6.47 -38.22 -9.33
N CYS A 23 -7.67 -37.76 -9.62
CA CYS A 23 -7.92 -36.31 -9.65
C CYS A 23 -7.59 -35.76 -8.27
N PHE A 24 -6.38 -35.24 -8.10
CA PHE A 24 -6.05 -34.35 -7.03
C PHE A 24 -6.89 -33.09 -7.28
N LYS A 25 -8.03 -32.97 -6.61
CA LYS A 25 -8.68 -31.67 -6.44
C LYS A 25 -7.70 -30.81 -5.64
N PRO A 26 -7.16 -29.71 -6.21
CA PRO A 26 -6.48 -28.75 -5.38
C PRO A 26 -7.51 -28.21 -4.40
N THR A 27 -7.34 -28.55 -3.12
CA THR A 27 -8.08 -27.90 -2.04
C THR A 27 -7.60 -26.46 -2.04
N ASP A 28 -8.36 -25.61 -2.72
CA ASP A 28 -8.17 -24.14 -2.73
C ASP A 28 -8.50 -23.65 -1.32
N SER A 29 -7.57 -23.87 -0.39
CA SER A 29 -7.56 -23.19 0.91
C SER A 29 -7.06 -21.76 0.67
N ARG A 30 -7.71 -21.04 -0.25
CA ARG A 30 -7.67 -19.60 -0.21
C ARG A 30 -8.45 -19.17 1.01
N THR A 31 -7.75 -19.08 2.13
CA THR A 31 -8.14 -18.19 3.19
C THR A 31 -8.21 -16.81 2.52
N THR A 32 -9.39 -16.42 2.09
CA THR A 32 -9.64 -15.06 1.62
C THR A 32 -9.40 -14.15 2.82
N LYS A 33 -8.14 -13.70 2.98
CA LYS A 33 -7.87 -12.55 3.81
C LYS A 33 -8.77 -11.44 3.26
N PRO A 34 -9.52 -10.74 4.14
CA PRO A 34 -10.38 -9.66 3.71
C PRO A 34 -9.53 -8.71 2.86
N THR A 35 -9.94 -8.56 1.61
CA THR A 35 -9.25 -7.68 0.67
C THR A 35 -9.54 -6.25 1.12
N VAL A 36 -8.59 -5.63 1.81
CA VAL A 36 -8.67 -4.20 2.12
C VAL A 36 -8.83 -3.48 0.78
N GLN A 37 -9.97 -2.82 0.60
CA GLN A 37 -10.23 -2.07 -0.63
C GLN A 37 -9.15 -1.00 -0.78
N THR A 38 -8.26 -1.17 -1.73
CA THR A 38 -7.22 -0.21 -2.03
C THR A 38 -7.74 0.81 -3.02
N ARG A 39 -7.79 2.09 -2.61
CA ARG A 39 -7.98 3.19 -3.56
C ARG A 39 -6.81 3.15 -4.54
N LYS A 40 -7.07 3.32 -5.85
CA LYS A 40 -6.00 3.53 -6.82
C LYS A 40 -5.35 4.89 -6.55
N THR A 41 -4.21 4.88 -5.86
CA THR A 41 -3.51 6.10 -5.42
C THR A 41 -2.26 6.40 -6.25
N ILE A 42 -1.75 5.41 -6.97
CA ILE A 42 -0.53 5.56 -7.78
C ILE A 42 -0.74 6.64 -8.84
N GLY A 43 0.16 7.64 -8.85
CA GLY A 43 0.12 8.76 -9.79
C GLY A 43 -0.96 9.80 -9.51
N LYS A 44 -1.71 9.68 -8.40
CA LYS A 44 -2.68 10.68 -7.98
C LYS A 44 -2.10 11.56 -6.88
N THR A 45 -2.54 12.81 -6.87
CA THR A 45 -2.13 13.80 -5.87
C THR A 45 -3.33 14.33 -5.10
N THR A 46 -3.04 14.96 -3.97
CA THR A 46 -4.01 15.64 -3.11
C THR A 46 -3.40 16.91 -2.53
N GLN A 47 -4.24 17.87 -2.22
CA GLN A 47 -3.90 19.06 -1.43
C GLN A 47 -4.69 19.07 -0.12
N ASN A 48 -5.39 17.96 0.18
CA ASN A 48 -6.15 17.83 1.41
C ASN A 48 -5.21 17.47 2.56
N VAL A 49 -5.08 18.40 3.50
CA VAL A 49 -4.36 18.21 4.76
C VAL A 49 -5.32 18.57 5.87
N LEU A 50 -5.37 17.79 6.92
CA LEU A 50 -6.19 18.05 8.09
C LEU A 50 -5.39 18.85 9.14
N GLU A 51 -6.07 19.54 10.02
CA GLU A 51 -5.47 19.99 11.27
C GLU A 51 -5.28 18.78 12.20
N LEU A 52 -4.10 18.62 12.81
CA LEU A 52 -3.79 17.48 13.67
C LEU A 52 -4.79 17.32 14.83
N LYS A 53 -5.21 18.42 15.43
CA LYS A 53 -6.18 18.40 16.53
C LYS A 53 -7.53 17.82 16.07
N ALA A 54 -8.02 18.29 14.93
CA ALA A 54 -9.26 17.80 14.34
C ALA A 54 -9.16 16.33 13.92
N ALA A 55 -8.03 15.93 13.31
CA ALA A 55 -7.78 14.55 12.92
C ALA A 55 -7.78 13.59 14.12
N ARG A 56 -7.18 13.98 15.24
CA ARG A 56 -7.18 13.20 16.48
C ARG A 56 -8.57 13.10 17.11
N GLN A 57 -9.35 14.17 17.09
CA GLN A 57 -10.73 14.15 17.57
C GLN A 57 -11.62 13.22 16.75
N ALA A 58 -11.32 13.06 15.46
CA ALA A 58 -11.99 12.11 14.58
C ALA A 58 -11.49 10.65 14.70
N GLY A 59 -10.69 10.35 15.74
CA GLY A 59 -10.17 8.99 15.97
C GLY A 59 -8.90 8.64 15.20
N GLY A 60 -8.26 9.62 14.56
CA GLY A 60 -7.01 9.43 13.85
C GLY A 60 -5.83 9.22 14.80
N VAL A 61 -4.97 8.26 14.47
CA VAL A 61 -3.72 7.98 15.19
C VAL A 61 -2.54 8.18 14.24
N PRO A 62 -1.36 8.58 14.74
CA PRO A 62 -0.17 8.65 13.89
C PRO A 62 0.08 7.30 13.20
N ALA A 63 0.23 7.33 11.88
CA ALA A 63 0.48 6.12 11.12
C ALA A 63 1.86 5.56 11.46
N SER A 64 1.91 4.23 11.68
CA SER A 64 3.19 3.55 11.80
C SER A 64 3.84 3.48 10.42
N MET A 65 5.05 4.00 10.31
CA MET A 65 5.89 3.90 9.10
C MET A 65 6.59 2.53 9.00
N ALA A 66 6.27 1.60 9.90
CA ALA A 66 6.87 0.26 9.90
C ALA A 66 6.25 -0.63 8.82
N ILE A 67 7.08 -1.40 8.14
CA ILE A 67 6.65 -2.45 7.22
C ILE A 67 6.23 -3.65 8.08
N THR A 68 4.93 -3.86 8.23
CA THR A 68 4.37 -4.89 9.12
C THR A 68 3.78 -6.08 8.37
N SER A 69 3.59 -5.97 7.07
CA SER A 69 3.04 -7.04 6.24
C SER A 69 4.10 -8.00 5.71
N SER A 70 3.67 -9.20 5.30
CA SER A 70 4.50 -10.21 4.66
C SER A 70 4.03 -10.51 3.24
N GLY A 71 4.91 -11.02 2.40
CA GLY A 71 4.58 -11.35 1.01
C GLY A 71 4.32 -10.10 0.14
N ILE A 72 3.31 -10.12 -0.71
CA ILE A 72 2.97 -9.00 -1.63
C ILE A 72 2.61 -7.72 -0.86
N GLY A 73 2.13 -7.82 0.38
CA GLY A 73 1.83 -6.68 1.23
C GLY A 73 3.06 -5.81 1.56
N VAL A 74 4.25 -6.39 1.62
CA VAL A 74 5.51 -5.66 1.87
C VAL A 74 5.73 -4.55 0.85
N THR A 75 5.52 -4.84 -0.43
CA THR A 75 5.71 -3.85 -1.51
C THR A 75 4.74 -2.68 -1.37
N ALA A 76 3.50 -2.96 -1.00
CA ALA A 76 2.49 -1.93 -0.80
C ALA A 76 2.79 -1.06 0.43
N ASP A 77 3.29 -1.65 1.51
CA ASP A 77 3.67 -0.92 2.73
C ASP A 77 4.94 -0.09 2.50
N ALA A 78 5.93 -0.64 1.81
CA ALA A 78 7.14 0.09 1.44
C ALA A 78 6.81 1.31 0.55
N TYR A 79 5.92 1.14 -0.44
CA TYR A 79 5.46 2.24 -1.27
C TYR A 79 4.77 3.33 -0.45
N ARG A 80 3.85 2.97 0.45
CA ARG A 80 3.13 3.93 1.33
C ARG A 80 4.09 4.72 2.23
N THR A 81 5.04 4.02 2.84
CA THR A 81 6.08 4.64 3.67
C THR A 81 6.91 5.63 2.87
N SER A 82 7.36 5.24 1.67
CA SER A 82 8.14 6.11 0.79
C SER A 82 7.35 7.35 0.36
N VAL A 83 6.09 7.16 -0.03
CA VAL A 83 5.20 8.25 -0.46
C VAL A 83 4.94 9.23 0.69
N GLY A 84 4.67 8.74 1.89
CA GLY A 84 4.51 9.59 3.07
C GLY A 84 5.77 10.38 3.39
N THR A 85 6.93 9.74 3.33
CA THR A 85 8.23 10.39 3.57
C THR A 85 8.51 11.49 2.54
N ILE A 86 8.28 11.24 1.24
CA ILE A 86 8.47 12.24 0.18
C ILE A 86 7.56 13.45 0.42
N ALA A 87 6.31 13.24 0.80
CA ALA A 87 5.38 14.33 1.09
C ALA A 87 5.85 15.19 2.28
N VAL A 88 6.31 14.56 3.36
CA VAL A 88 6.84 15.27 4.53
C VAL A 88 8.05 16.10 4.14
N LEU A 89 9.02 15.53 3.42
CA LEU A 89 10.22 16.25 2.97
C LEU A 89 9.88 17.44 2.04
N ALA A 90 8.93 17.27 1.13
CA ALA A 90 8.50 18.35 0.24
C ALA A 90 7.87 19.52 1.01
N VAL A 91 7.05 19.23 2.02
CA VAL A 91 6.48 20.25 2.89
C VAL A 91 7.55 20.93 3.73
N GLU A 92 8.45 20.16 4.34
CA GLU A 92 9.57 20.71 5.13
C GLU A 92 10.43 21.65 4.30
N GLN A 93 10.77 21.26 3.08
CA GLN A 93 11.53 22.11 2.16
C GLN A 93 10.77 23.42 1.86
N LYS A 94 9.48 23.36 1.55
CA LYS A 94 8.68 24.54 1.26
C LYS A 94 8.55 25.45 2.48
N MET A 95 8.41 24.87 3.68
CA MET A 95 8.41 25.62 4.94
C MET A 95 9.73 26.31 5.23
N GLN A 96 10.87 25.66 4.95
CA GLN A 96 12.19 26.29 5.07
C GLN A 96 12.34 27.45 4.09
N MET A 97 11.89 27.29 2.86
CA MET A 97 11.88 28.39 1.87
C MET A 97 11.00 29.56 2.33
N HIS A 98 9.80 29.26 2.84
CA HIS A 98 8.90 30.28 3.41
C HIS A 98 9.57 31.02 4.57
N ARG A 99 10.21 30.31 5.49
CA ARG A 99 10.96 30.92 6.59
C ARG A 99 12.09 31.79 6.11
N ALA A 100 12.80 31.37 5.05
CA ALA A 100 13.88 32.18 4.48
C ALA A 100 13.37 33.48 3.83
N GLN A 101 12.16 33.45 3.25
CA GLN A 101 11.55 34.62 2.59
C GLN A 101 10.86 35.58 3.58
N PHE A 102 10.16 35.03 4.58
CA PHE A 102 9.30 35.80 5.49
C PHE A 102 9.81 35.87 6.92
N GLY A 103 10.92 35.20 7.24
CA GLY A 103 11.54 35.20 8.56
C GLY A 103 10.87 34.30 9.58
N GLN A 104 9.68 33.75 9.31
CA GLN A 104 8.88 32.97 10.24
C GLN A 104 8.21 31.77 9.54
N LEU A 105 7.82 30.78 10.35
CA LEU A 105 6.99 29.67 9.91
C LEU A 105 5.50 30.04 10.02
N PRO A 106 4.60 29.34 9.31
CA PRO A 106 3.16 29.54 9.44
C PRO A 106 2.69 29.34 10.89
N GLU A 107 2.06 30.35 11.48
CA GLU A 107 1.67 30.34 12.90
C GLU A 107 0.54 29.36 13.23
N ASN A 108 -0.32 29.11 12.24
CA ASN A 108 -1.52 28.28 12.41
C ASN A 108 -1.80 27.45 11.15
N TYR A 109 -2.83 26.60 11.26
CA TYR A 109 -3.23 25.71 10.18
C TYR A 109 -3.68 26.47 8.93
N GLU A 110 -4.44 27.56 9.07
CA GLU A 110 -4.94 28.36 7.94
C GLU A 110 -3.78 28.96 7.15
N ARG A 111 -2.82 29.57 7.84
CA ARG A 111 -1.61 30.09 7.19
C ARG A 111 -0.78 29.00 6.52
N PHE A 112 -0.67 27.84 7.15
CA PHE A 112 -0.02 26.69 6.53
C PHE A 112 -0.72 26.27 5.22
N MET A 113 -2.05 26.23 5.21
CA MET A 113 -2.80 25.89 4.00
C MET A 113 -2.61 26.96 2.91
N ASP A 114 -2.67 28.23 3.25
CA ASP A 114 -2.59 29.33 2.29
C ASP A 114 -1.19 29.51 1.70
N ASP A 115 -0.16 29.44 2.55
CA ASP A 115 1.21 29.81 2.18
C ASP A 115 2.04 28.60 1.72
N ILE A 116 1.81 27.42 2.28
CA ILE A 116 2.59 26.21 2.00
C ILE A 116 1.87 25.29 0.99
N ILE A 117 0.65 24.87 1.28
CA ILE A 117 -0.09 23.97 0.39
C ILE A 117 -0.63 24.75 -0.81
N SER A 118 -1.17 25.96 -0.58
CA SER A 118 -1.75 26.83 -1.60
C SER A 118 -2.76 26.12 -2.50
N PRO A 119 -3.86 25.58 -1.93
CA PRO A 119 -4.79 24.75 -2.69
C PRO A 119 -5.43 25.54 -3.85
N GLY A 120 -5.52 24.89 -5.01
CA GLY A 120 -6.10 25.49 -6.20
C GLY A 120 -5.21 26.50 -6.94
N LYS A 121 -4.04 26.85 -6.41
CA LYS A 121 -3.09 27.73 -7.10
C LYS A 121 -2.18 26.91 -8.05
N PRO A 122 -1.70 27.51 -9.16
CA PRO A 122 -0.83 26.80 -10.13
C PRO A 122 0.49 26.29 -9.54
N ASP A 123 1.01 27.01 -8.54
CA ASP A 123 2.24 26.70 -7.79
C ASP A 123 1.97 25.95 -6.49
N GLY A 124 0.72 25.56 -6.26
CA GLY A 124 0.30 24.83 -5.07
C GLY A 124 0.97 23.47 -4.95
N LEU A 125 1.38 23.13 -3.73
CA LEU A 125 2.07 21.88 -3.45
C LEU A 125 1.12 20.70 -3.60
N GLN A 126 1.50 19.76 -4.48
CA GLN A 126 0.76 18.54 -4.74
C GLN A 126 1.39 17.39 -3.96
N LEU A 127 0.67 16.88 -2.97
CA LEU A 127 1.10 15.73 -2.17
C LEU A 127 0.63 14.44 -2.82
N PRO A 128 1.41 13.37 -2.79
CA PRO A 128 0.96 12.06 -3.27
C PRO A 128 -0.27 11.59 -2.49
N MET A 129 -1.24 11.00 -3.18
CA MET A 129 -2.46 10.51 -2.54
C MET A 129 -2.18 9.27 -1.69
N LEU A 130 -2.62 9.30 -0.45
CA LEU A 130 -2.56 8.19 0.50
C LEU A 130 -3.75 7.22 0.31
N PRO A 131 -3.67 6.00 0.88
CA PRO A 131 -4.81 5.10 0.99
C PRO A 131 -5.99 5.76 1.70
N TYR A 132 -7.22 5.26 1.45
CA TYR A 132 -8.46 5.87 1.95
C TYR A 132 -8.57 5.95 3.50
N TYR A 133 -7.79 5.14 4.20
CA TYR A 133 -7.73 5.13 5.67
C TYR A 133 -6.58 5.97 6.24
N GLN A 134 -5.81 6.64 5.39
CA GLN A 134 -4.71 7.52 5.78
C GLN A 134 -4.91 8.90 5.17
N GLU A 135 -4.56 9.93 5.94
CA GLU A 135 -4.61 11.32 5.52
C GLU A 135 -3.41 12.09 6.07
N TYR A 136 -3.06 13.17 5.42
CA TYR A 136 -2.05 14.09 5.95
C TYR A 136 -2.67 14.98 7.01
N ALA A 137 -1.91 15.26 8.05
CA ALA A 137 -2.29 16.23 9.06
C ALA A 137 -1.10 17.14 9.41
N TYR A 138 -1.38 18.41 9.58
CA TYR A 138 -0.40 19.40 10.01
C TYR A 138 -0.48 19.64 11.51
N ASP A 139 0.68 19.60 12.17
CA ASP A 139 0.85 19.97 13.57
C ASP A 139 1.41 21.38 13.67
N PRO A 140 0.60 22.40 13.98
CA PRO A 140 1.08 23.77 14.09
C PRO A 140 2.03 23.98 15.29
N THR A 141 1.94 23.15 16.32
CA THR A 141 2.84 23.22 17.49
C THR A 141 4.23 22.72 17.18
N GLY A 142 4.32 21.62 16.45
CA GLY A 142 5.58 21.00 16.05
C GLY A 142 6.08 21.46 14.68
N TYR A 143 5.30 22.27 13.95
CA TYR A 143 5.58 22.69 12.57
C TYR A 143 5.91 21.51 11.63
N LYS A 144 5.11 20.43 11.71
CA LYS A 144 5.36 19.21 10.92
C LYS A 144 4.10 18.69 10.24
N LEU A 145 4.31 18.15 9.05
CA LEU A 145 3.34 17.29 8.41
C LEU A 145 3.53 15.87 8.92
N ILE A 146 2.45 15.21 9.28
CA ILE A 146 2.44 13.79 9.68
C ILE A 146 1.35 13.03 8.94
N VAL A 147 1.54 11.73 8.80
CA VAL A 147 0.50 10.84 8.27
C VAL A 147 -0.32 10.31 9.44
N ILE A 148 -1.62 10.45 9.34
CA ILE A 148 -2.61 9.95 10.32
C ILE A 148 -3.34 8.77 9.69
N GLU A 149 -3.54 7.72 10.46
CA GLU A 149 -4.32 6.55 10.10
C GLU A 149 -5.63 6.53 10.88
N PHE A 150 -6.72 6.21 10.21
CA PHE A 150 -8.04 6.00 10.81
C PHE A 150 -8.32 4.49 10.87
N PRO A 151 -8.10 3.83 12.02
CA PRO A 151 -8.27 2.38 12.15
C PRO A 151 -9.67 1.89 11.80
N ASP A 152 -10.69 2.71 12.08
CA ASP A 152 -12.09 2.36 11.78
C ASP A 152 -12.38 2.32 10.29
N LYS A 153 -11.69 3.14 9.49
CA LYS A 153 -11.77 3.10 8.03
C LYS A 153 -11.00 1.91 7.44
N LYS A 154 -10.07 1.31 8.18
CA LYS A 154 -9.23 0.20 7.72
C LYS A 154 -9.92 -1.17 7.83
N LYS A 155 -11.01 -1.26 8.58
CA LYS A 155 -11.78 -2.50 8.70
C LYS A 155 -12.41 -2.87 7.36
N PRO A 156 -12.34 -4.17 6.97
CA PRO A 156 -12.96 -4.67 5.73
C PRO A 156 -14.48 -4.63 5.81
#